data_b446b2ce779217cc603dda4140b71ad4
#
_entry.id   b446b2ce779217cc603dda4140b71ad4
#
_cell.length_a   1.000
_cell.length_b   1.000
_cell.length_c   1.000
_cell.angle_alpha   90.00
_cell.angle_beta   90.00
_cell.angle_gamma   90.00
#
_symmetry.space_group_name_H-M   'P 1'
#
loop_
_entity.id
_entity.type
_entity.pdbx_description
1 polymer ?
#
loop_
_entity_poly.entity_id
_entity_poly.type
_entity_poly.pdbx_seq_one_letter_code
_entity_poly.pdbx_strand_id
1 'polypeptide(L)'
;MELTLLAPAKVNLTLIVGARRDDGYHDISTVMQTVGLYDTLTLTGDGCGLTMTCTDPAVPADDSNLVLRAAALFCQELHLPVPDLHLHLQKRIPSQAGLGGGSSDAAAVLRAMRTLYAPEVSDAELERMAAALGSDVPFFIRGGTALATGRGERLTPLPRLADGWFVVVKPPEGFSTPAMYRRLDELPPQPPQSDGMPAALE
;
A
#
# COMPACT_ATOMS: atom_id res chain seq x y z
N MET A 1 -5.65 -18.99 17.75
CA MET A 1 -4.43 -18.41 17.12
C MET A 1 -4.66 -16.91 16.97
N GLU A 2 -3.68 -16.08 17.36
CA GLU A 2 -3.77 -14.64 17.19
C GLU A 2 -2.44 -14.10 16.65
N LEU A 3 -2.50 -13.22 15.65
CA LEU A 3 -1.34 -12.56 15.07
C LEU A 3 -1.65 -11.07 14.85
N THR A 4 -0.80 -10.20 15.39
CA THR A 4 -0.93 -8.75 15.22
C THR A 4 0.25 -8.20 14.43
N LEU A 5 -0.05 -7.36 13.41
CA LEU A 5 0.93 -6.67 12.58
C LEU A 5 0.66 -5.16 12.56
N LEU A 6 1.73 -4.40 12.36
CA LEU A 6 1.66 -2.98 12.08
C LEU A 6 1.70 -2.75 10.57
N ALA A 7 0.81 -1.89 10.09
CA ALA A 7 0.71 -1.44 8.71
C ALA A 7 1.13 0.05 8.64
N PRO A 8 2.38 0.37 8.22
CA PRO A 8 2.91 1.73 8.24
C PRO A 8 2.27 2.60 7.15
N ALA A 9 2.15 3.90 7.39
CA ALA A 9 1.90 4.88 6.34
C ALA A 9 3.15 5.11 5.48
N LYS A 10 2.98 5.75 4.32
CA LYS A 10 4.07 6.26 3.47
C LYS A 10 3.89 7.74 3.18
N VAL A 11 4.98 8.36 2.82
CA VAL A 11 5.01 9.66 2.14
C VAL A 11 5.75 9.51 0.81
N ASN A 12 5.45 10.39 -0.14
CA ASN A 12 6.25 10.57 -1.34
C ASN A 12 7.20 11.73 -1.09
N LEU A 13 8.51 11.47 -1.03
CA LEU A 13 9.54 12.51 -0.87
C LEU A 13 9.68 13.32 -2.15
N THR A 14 9.50 12.65 -3.30
CA THR A 14 9.38 13.26 -4.62
C THR A 14 8.21 12.59 -5.34
N LEU A 15 7.63 13.28 -6.30
CA LEU A 15 6.64 12.70 -7.23
C LEU A 15 6.70 13.45 -8.55
N ILE A 16 7.24 12.79 -9.55
CA ILE A 16 7.23 13.26 -10.93
C ILE A 16 6.18 12.45 -11.67
N VAL A 17 5.25 13.13 -12.31
CA VAL A 17 4.23 12.51 -13.14
C VAL A 17 4.58 12.75 -14.59
N GLY A 18 4.82 11.66 -15.31
CA GLY A 18 5.17 11.64 -16.72
C GLY A 18 3.95 11.61 -17.64
N ALA A 19 4.18 11.20 -18.87
CA ALA A 19 3.14 11.09 -19.88
C ALA A 19 2.06 10.07 -19.50
N ARG A 20 0.84 10.33 -19.98
CA ARG A 20 -0.25 9.36 -19.89
C ARG A 20 0.04 8.18 -20.81
N ARG A 21 -0.19 6.99 -20.32
CA ARG A 21 0.02 5.71 -21.00
C ARG A 21 -1.25 5.27 -21.73
N ASP A 22 -1.11 4.33 -22.65
CA ASP A 22 -2.25 3.73 -23.37
C ASP A 22 -3.20 2.97 -22.44
N ASP A 23 -2.72 2.50 -21.29
CA ASP A 23 -3.53 1.82 -20.26
C ASP A 23 -4.33 2.79 -19.37
N GLY A 24 -4.25 4.11 -19.66
CA GLY A 24 -4.95 5.17 -18.95
C GLY A 24 -4.27 5.66 -17.67
N TYR A 25 -3.17 5.05 -17.26
CA TYR A 25 -2.33 5.50 -16.16
C TYR A 25 -1.26 6.48 -16.62
N HIS A 26 -0.52 7.07 -15.70
CA HIS A 26 0.67 7.87 -15.96
C HIS A 26 1.92 7.08 -15.58
N ASP A 27 3.00 7.30 -16.32
CA ASP A 27 4.31 6.93 -15.81
C ASP A 27 4.66 7.88 -14.66
N ILE A 28 5.15 7.32 -13.57
CA ILE A 28 5.61 8.10 -12.42
C ILE A 28 7.04 7.76 -12.06
N SER A 29 7.73 8.71 -11.45
CA SER A 29 8.96 8.50 -10.70
C SER A 29 8.78 9.13 -9.33
N THR A 30 8.89 8.33 -8.27
CA THR A 30 8.65 8.79 -6.90
C THR A 30 9.56 8.06 -5.93
N VAL A 31 10.14 8.81 -4.99
CA VAL A 31 10.79 8.20 -3.83
C VAL A 31 9.75 8.08 -2.72
N MET A 32 9.43 6.84 -2.37
CA MET A 32 8.52 6.52 -1.27
C MET A 32 9.30 6.23 0.01
N GLN A 33 8.76 6.68 1.14
CA GLN A 33 9.31 6.45 2.47
C GLN A 33 8.22 6.02 3.43
N THR A 34 8.42 4.89 4.14
CA THR A 34 7.53 4.53 5.27
C THR A 34 7.76 5.46 6.45
N VAL A 35 6.68 5.82 7.14
CA VAL A 35 6.71 6.71 8.30
C VAL A 35 6.09 6.06 9.54
N GLY A 36 6.39 6.58 10.72
CA GLY A 36 6.01 6.03 12.01
C GLY A 36 4.54 6.24 12.42
N LEU A 37 3.63 6.32 11.46
CA LEU A 37 2.18 6.28 11.65
C LEU A 37 1.66 4.93 11.16
N TYR A 38 0.91 4.20 11.99
CA TYR A 38 0.54 2.82 11.70
C TYR A 38 -0.95 2.57 11.92
N ASP A 39 -1.55 1.79 11.04
CA ASP A 39 -2.73 1.00 11.36
C ASP A 39 -2.30 -0.30 12.04
N THR A 40 -3.20 -0.92 12.78
CA THR A 40 -2.95 -2.21 13.43
C THR A 40 -3.93 -3.24 12.88
N LEU A 41 -3.40 -4.35 12.40
CA LEU A 41 -4.17 -5.49 11.90
C LEU A 41 -3.99 -6.67 12.85
N THR A 42 -5.09 -7.19 13.38
CA THR A 42 -5.10 -8.40 14.20
C THR A 42 -5.91 -9.49 13.49
N LEU A 43 -5.33 -10.67 13.35
CA LEU A 43 -5.96 -11.86 12.79
C LEU A 43 -6.22 -12.84 13.92
N THR A 44 -7.47 -13.34 14.03
CA THR A 44 -7.87 -14.38 14.99
C THR A 44 -8.49 -15.56 14.25
N GLY A 45 -8.19 -16.78 14.71
CA GLY A 45 -8.67 -18.01 14.10
C GLY A 45 -9.98 -18.51 14.74
N ASP A 46 -10.94 -17.64 14.96
CA ASP A 46 -12.25 -17.91 15.57
C ASP A 46 -13.42 -17.49 14.65
N GLY A 47 -13.12 -17.19 13.40
CA GLY A 47 -14.08 -16.81 12.39
C GLY A 47 -14.97 -17.96 11.90
N CYS A 48 -15.97 -17.59 11.12
CA CYS A 48 -16.73 -18.49 10.28
C CYS A 48 -16.53 -18.01 8.82
N GLY A 49 -15.54 -18.59 8.14
CA GLY A 49 -15.04 -18.03 6.91
C GLY A 49 -14.13 -16.81 7.13
N LEU A 50 -13.94 -16.05 6.06
CA LEU A 50 -13.12 -14.85 6.08
C LEU A 50 -13.99 -13.62 6.39
N THR A 51 -13.78 -13.01 7.54
CA THR A 51 -14.56 -11.86 8.00
C THR A 51 -13.66 -10.73 8.49
N MET A 52 -14.19 -9.49 8.54
CA MET A 52 -13.45 -8.38 9.12
C MET A 52 -14.33 -7.42 9.93
N THR A 53 -13.68 -6.71 10.83
CA THR A 53 -14.20 -5.51 11.49
C THR A 53 -13.20 -4.36 11.38
N CYS A 54 -13.69 -3.12 11.41
CA CYS A 54 -12.86 -1.93 11.31
C CYS A 54 -13.31 -0.89 12.35
N THR A 55 -12.35 -0.19 12.98
CA THR A 55 -12.67 0.89 13.93
C THR A 55 -13.19 2.16 13.25
N ASP A 56 -12.91 2.34 11.94
CA ASP A 56 -13.44 3.45 11.14
C ASP A 56 -14.69 2.98 10.38
N PRO A 57 -15.89 3.47 10.72
CA PRO A 57 -17.14 3.06 10.06
C PRO A 57 -17.25 3.51 8.61
N ALA A 58 -16.39 4.45 8.15
CA ALA A 58 -16.33 4.86 6.75
C ALA A 58 -15.56 3.86 5.86
N VAL A 59 -14.84 2.91 6.47
CA VAL A 59 -14.11 1.87 5.76
C VAL A 59 -15.02 0.65 5.60
N PRO A 60 -15.33 0.19 4.36
CA PRO A 60 -16.15 -0.99 4.15
C PRO A 60 -15.56 -2.22 4.84
N ALA A 61 -16.39 -3.03 5.48
CA ALA A 61 -16.01 -4.29 6.12
C ALA A 61 -16.54 -5.51 5.33
N ASP A 62 -16.64 -5.37 4.02
CA ASP A 62 -17.12 -6.38 3.08
C ASP A 62 -16.04 -6.74 2.03
N ASP A 63 -16.36 -7.60 1.09
CA ASP A 63 -15.47 -8.13 0.04
C ASP A 63 -14.88 -7.03 -0.89
N SER A 64 -15.38 -5.81 -0.84
CA SER A 64 -14.78 -4.68 -1.55
C SER A 64 -13.48 -4.17 -0.89
N ASN A 65 -13.28 -4.50 0.40
CA ASN A 65 -12.11 -4.07 1.14
C ASN A 65 -10.84 -4.79 0.70
N LEU A 66 -9.76 -4.04 0.50
CA LEU A 66 -8.45 -4.60 0.10
C LEU A 66 -7.91 -5.63 1.09
N VAL A 67 -8.26 -5.53 2.38
CA VAL A 67 -7.88 -6.48 3.43
C VAL A 67 -8.44 -7.87 3.14
N LEU A 68 -9.74 -8.01 2.90
CA LEU A 68 -10.37 -9.28 2.56
C LEU A 68 -9.91 -9.79 1.19
N ARG A 69 -9.79 -8.88 0.21
CA ARG A 69 -9.29 -9.22 -1.13
C ARG A 69 -7.87 -9.75 -1.09
N ALA A 70 -7.00 -9.21 -0.24
CA ALA A 70 -5.62 -9.68 -0.08
C ALA A 70 -5.56 -11.10 0.47
N ALA A 71 -6.35 -11.41 1.49
CA ALA A 71 -6.43 -12.77 2.04
C ALA A 71 -7.00 -13.78 1.03
N ALA A 72 -8.08 -13.41 0.34
CA ALA A 72 -8.68 -14.25 -0.70
C ALA A 72 -7.72 -14.50 -1.87
N LEU A 73 -7.03 -13.46 -2.35
CA LEU A 73 -6.03 -13.56 -3.42
C LEU A 73 -4.88 -14.48 -3.01
N PHE A 74 -4.36 -14.35 -1.79
CA PHE A 74 -3.30 -15.21 -1.28
C PHE A 74 -3.70 -16.70 -1.33
N CYS A 75 -4.90 -17.02 -0.85
CA CYS A 75 -5.42 -18.39 -0.91
C CYS A 75 -5.60 -18.87 -2.35
N GLN A 76 -6.12 -18.03 -3.22
CA GLN A 76 -6.33 -18.36 -4.64
C GLN A 76 -5.01 -18.66 -5.36
N GLU A 77 -4.00 -17.81 -5.22
CA GLU A 77 -2.70 -17.95 -5.88
C GLU A 77 -1.94 -19.22 -5.43
N LEU A 78 -2.10 -19.61 -4.18
CA LEU A 78 -1.44 -20.78 -3.60
C LEU A 78 -2.32 -22.03 -3.55
N HIS A 79 -3.53 -21.97 -4.13
CA HIS A 79 -4.51 -23.06 -4.10
C HIS A 79 -4.82 -23.60 -2.68
N LEU A 80 -4.81 -22.67 -1.70
CA LEU A 80 -5.15 -22.98 -0.32
C LEU A 80 -6.66 -22.82 -0.07
N PRO A 81 -7.24 -23.62 0.83
CA PRO A 81 -8.60 -23.37 1.30
C PRO A 81 -8.67 -21.99 1.99
N VAL A 82 -9.77 -21.30 1.83
CA VAL A 82 -10.02 -20.05 2.57
C VAL A 82 -10.18 -20.41 4.05
N PRO A 83 -9.34 -19.87 4.94
CA PRO A 83 -9.39 -20.21 6.36
C PRO A 83 -10.53 -19.51 7.08
N ASP A 84 -10.93 -20.07 8.21
CA ASP A 84 -11.81 -19.40 9.17
C ASP A 84 -10.99 -18.35 9.94
N LEU A 85 -11.03 -17.10 9.48
CA LEU A 85 -10.27 -15.97 10.03
C LEU A 85 -11.14 -14.75 10.21
N HIS A 86 -11.00 -14.12 11.36
CA HIS A 86 -11.48 -12.77 11.61
C HIS A 86 -10.30 -11.78 11.58
N LEU A 87 -10.43 -10.72 10.77
CA LEU A 87 -9.46 -9.63 10.66
C LEU A 87 -10.02 -8.39 11.34
N HIS A 88 -9.35 -7.94 12.40
CA HIS A 88 -9.70 -6.67 13.05
C HIS A 88 -8.71 -5.57 12.62
N LEU A 89 -9.23 -4.52 11.99
CA LEU A 89 -8.44 -3.39 11.51
C LEU A 89 -8.69 -2.16 12.39
N GLN A 90 -7.66 -1.76 13.13
CA GLN A 90 -7.64 -0.51 13.87
C GLN A 90 -7.02 0.60 13.02
N LYS A 91 -7.85 1.50 12.49
CA LYS A 91 -7.43 2.62 11.64
C LYS A 91 -6.90 3.80 12.47
N ARG A 92 -5.72 4.29 12.07
CA ARG A 92 -5.10 5.53 12.55
C ARG A 92 -4.58 6.37 11.38
N ILE A 93 -4.26 5.73 10.26
CA ILE A 93 -3.84 6.41 9.02
C ILE A 93 -5.10 7.02 8.40
N PRO A 94 -5.17 8.36 8.22
CA PRO A 94 -6.34 9.00 7.64
C PRO A 94 -6.64 8.49 6.24
N SER A 95 -7.90 8.21 5.96
CA SER A 95 -8.38 7.82 4.63
C SER A 95 -8.27 8.98 3.64
N GLN A 96 -8.02 8.68 2.35
CA GLN A 96 -7.91 9.68 1.26
C GLN A 96 -6.89 10.80 1.52
N ALA A 97 -5.79 10.46 2.19
CA ALA A 97 -4.72 11.39 2.55
C ALA A 97 -3.44 11.22 1.70
N GLY A 98 -3.42 10.31 0.72
CA GLY A 98 -2.21 9.98 -0.04
C GLY A 98 -1.15 9.19 0.75
N LEU A 99 -1.49 8.74 1.96
CA LEU A 99 -0.57 8.06 2.89
C LEU A 99 -0.50 6.53 2.70
N GLY A 100 -1.23 5.97 1.76
CA GLY A 100 -1.18 4.56 1.40
C GLY A 100 -1.79 3.60 2.42
N GLY A 101 -2.64 4.06 3.37
CA GLY A 101 -3.16 3.24 4.46
C GLY A 101 -3.79 1.93 4.00
N GLY A 102 -4.79 1.98 3.11
CA GLY A 102 -5.45 0.77 2.61
C GLY A 102 -4.51 -0.20 1.86
N SER A 103 -3.51 0.33 1.15
CA SER A 103 -2.48 -0.49 0.49
C SER A 103 -1.55 -1.15 1.52
N SER A 104 -1.21 -0.43 2.58
CA SER A 104 -0.43 -0.95 3.69
C SER A 104 -1.17 -2.04 4.46
N ASP A 105 -2.48 -1.84 4.71
CA ASP A 105 -3.33 -2.84 5.35
C ASP A 105 -3.36 -4.15 4.53
N ALA A 106 -3.55 -4.05 3.21
CA ALA A 106 -3.53 -5.20 2.31
C ALA A 106 -2.18 -5.93 2.31
N ALA A 107 -1.07 -5.19 2.28
CA ALA A 107 0.27 -5.77 2.36
C ALA A 107 0.52 -6.45 3.71
N ALA A 108 0.03 -5.88 4.82
CA ALA A 108 0.09 -6.49 6.13
C ALA A 108 -0.66 -7.83 6.17
N VAL A 109 -1.83 -7.92 5.51
CA VAL A 109 -2.56 -9.18 5.34
C VAL A 109 -1.74 -10.20 4.57
N LEU A 110 -1.17 -9.85 3.41
CA LEU A 110 -0.33 -10.77 2.63
C LEU A 110 0.84 -11.31 3.47
N ARG A 111 1.50 -10.45 4.25
CA ARG A 111 2.59 -10.85 5.17
C ARG A 111 2.09 -11.75 6.29
N ALA A 112 0.91 -11.47 6.85
CA ALA A 112 0.28 -12.30 7.88
C ALA A 112 -0.08 -13.68 7.34
N MET A 113 -0.73 -13.73 6.17
CA MET A 113 -1.12 -14.98 5.51
C MET A 113 0.11 -15.85 5.19
N ARG A 114 1.20 -15.25 4.70
CA ARG A 114 2.47 -15.95 4.54
C ARG A 114 2.95 -16.57 5.85
N THR A 115 3.00 -15.76 6.90
CA THR A 115 3.50 -16.22 8.20
C THR A 115 2.70 -17.39 8.75
N LEU A 116 1.39 -17.40 8.51
CA LEU A 116 0.47 -18.40 9.08
C LEU A 116 0.35 -19.66 8.22
N TYR A 117 0.41 -19.53 6.88
CA TYR A 117 -0.03 -20.62 5.99
C TYR A 117 1.00 -21.05 4.96
N ALA A 118 1.97 -20.20 4.62
CA ALA A 118 2.96 -20.52 3.57
C ALA A 118 4.28 -19.75 3.81
N PRO A 119 5.04 -20.06 4.87
CA PRO A 119 6.24 -19.31 5.25
C PRO A 119 7.36 -19.37 4.21
N GLU A 120 7.29 -20.30 3.26
CA GLU A 120 8.23 -20.44 2.15
C GLU A 120 8.04 -19.42 1.02
N VAL A 121 6.90 -18.73 0.96
CA VAL A 121 6.61 -17.74 -0.08
C VAL A 121 7.57 -16.56 0.05
N SER A 122 8.26 -16.25 -1.03
CA SER A 122 9.26 -15.18 -1.07
C SER A 122 8.62 -13.78 -1.09
N ASP A 123 9.40 -12.75 -0.73
CA ASP A 123 8.95 -11.36 -0.88
C ASP A 123 8.60 -11.01 -2.32
N ALA A 124 9.34 -11.55 -3.31
CA ALA A 124 9.07 -11.30 -4.72
C ALA A 124 7.71 -11.86 -5.17
N GLU A 125 7.31 -13.02 -4.64
CA GLU A 125 5.98 -13.59 -4.90
C GLU A 125 4.88 -12.77 -4.23
N LEU A 126 5.09 -12.31 -2.99
CA LEU A 126 4.16 -11.41 -2.33
C LEU A 126 4.03 -10.07 -3.07
N GLU A 127 5.13 -9.50 -3.57
CA GLU A 127 5.11 -8.26 -4.36
C GLU A 127 4.31 -8.44 -5.67
N ARG A 128 4.43 -9.60 -6.33
CA ARG A 128 3.62 -9.94 -7.50
C ARG A 128 2.13 -10.00 -7.17
N MET A 129 1.75 -10.68 -6.09
CA MET A 129 0.36 -10.71 -5.61
C MET A 129 -0.12 -9.30 -5.24
N ALA A 130 0.70 -8.53 -4.54
CA ALA A 130 0.42 -7.17 -4.11
C ALA A 130 0.13 -6.24 -5.29
N ALA A 131 0.86 -6.37 -6.40
CA ALA A 131 0.64 -5.57 -7.62
C ALA A 131 -0.73 -5.78 -8.26
N ALA A 132 -1.36 -6.93 -8.06
CA ALA A 132 -2.73 -7.20 -8.52
C ALA A 132 -3.79 -6.49 -7.65
N LEU A 133 -3.46 -6.08 -6.44
CA LEU A 133 -4.35 -5.37 -5.52
C LEU A 133 -4.29 -3.84 -5.71
N GLY A 134 -3.12 -3.30 -6.04
CA GLY A 134 -2.93 -1.88 -6.26
C GLY A 134 -1.45 -1.50 -6.40
N SER A 135 -1.18 -0.35 -7.04
CA SER A 135 0.18 0.09 -7.38
C SER A 135 1.08 0.33 -6.15
N ASP A 136 0.53 0.82 -5.04
CA ASP A 136 1.29 1.11 -3.83
C ASP A 136 1.47 -0.13 -2.92
N VAL A 137 0.68 -1.22 -3.12
CA VAL A 137 0.71 -2.39 -2.23
C VAL A 137 2.07 -3.09 -2.20
N PRO A 138 2.76 -3.30 -3.35
CA PRO A 138 4.09 -3.92 -3.37
C PRO A 138 5.12 -3.22 -2.47
N PHE A 139 5.08 -1.89 -2.43
CA PHE A 139 5.99 -1.10 -1.59
C PHE A 139 5.93 -1.50 -0.11
N PHE A 140 4.73 -1.80 0.40
CA PHE A 140 4.53 -2.15 1.81
C PHE A 140 4.89 -3.61 2.17
N ILE A 141 5.23 -4.44 1.20
CA ILE A 141 5.76 -5.79 1.49
C ILE A 141 7.10 -5.66 2.21
N ARG A 142 7.98 -4.79 1.74
CA ARG A 142 9.29 -4.52 2.35
C ARG A 142 9.31 -3.23 3.17
N GLY A 143 8.64 -2.18 2.70
CA GLY A 143 8.69 -0.85 3.30
C GLY A 143 10.05 -0.18 3.14
N GLY A 144 10.39 0.71 4.08
CA GLY A 144 11.66 1.45 4.05
C GLY A 144 11.63 2.63 3.09
N THR A 145 12.68 2.79 2.29
CA THR A 145 12.84 3.80 1.24
C THR A 145 12.99 3.10 -0.10
N ALA A 146 12.24 3.51 -1.11
CA ALA A 146 12.37 2.95 -2.45
C ALA A 146 12.04 3.97 -3.53
N LEU A 147 12.74 3.90 -4.65
CA LEU A 147 12.34 4.52 -5.91
C LEU A 147 11.27 3.64 -6.55
N ALA A 148 10.10 4.21 -6.79
CA ALA A 148 9.00 3.57 -7.51
C ALA A 148 8.84 4.21 -8.89
N THR A 149 8.79 3.37 -9.92
CA THR A 149 8.63 3.78 -11.33
C THR A 149 7.50 3.00 -12.00
N GLY A 150 7.26 3.26 -13.29
CA GLY A 150 6.10 2.72 -13.99
C GLY A 150 4.82 3.40 -13.49
N ARG A 151 3.83 2.64 -13.03
CA ARG A 151 2.64 3.16 -12.34
C ARG A 151 2.85 3.27 -10.82
N GLY A 152 4.09 3.00 -10.33
CA GLY A 152 4.47 2.90 -8.93
C GLY A 152 4.76 1.47 -8.46
N GLU A 153 4.60 0.47 -9.33
CA GLU A 153 4.78 -0.95 -9.02
C GLU A 153 6.23 -1.45 -9.16
N ARG A 154 7.08 -0.72 -9.89
CA ARG A 154 8.50 -1.10 -10.09
C ARG A 154 9.34 -0.46 -9.01
N LEU A 155 9.79 -1.26 -8.07
CA LEU A 155 10.49 -0.80 -6.88
C LEU A 155 11.99 -1.08 -6.96
N THR A 156 12.78 -0.05 -6.73
CA THR A 156 14.22 -0.14 -6.49
C THR A 156 14.48 0.31 -5.06
N PRO A 157 14.95 -0.58 -4.17
CA PRO A 157 15.30 -0.19 -2.80
C PRO A 157 16.37 0.91 -2.80
N LEU A 158 16.22 1.87 -1.90
CA LEU A 158 17.19 2.94 -1.66
C LEU A 158 17.70 2.84 -0.21
N PRO A 159 18.86 3.46 0.08
CA PRO A 159 19.34 3.60 1.44
C PRO A 159 18.26 4.22 2.34
N ARG A 160 18.17 3.73 3.56
CA ARG A 160 17.20 4.24 4.52
C ARG A 160 17.50 5.71 4.82
N LEU A 161 16.48 6.55 4.73
CA LEU A 161 16.57 7.91 5.24
C LEU A 161 16.82 7.84 6.75
N ALA A 162 18.02 8.30 7.18
CA ALA A 162 18.37 8.30 8.58
C ALA A 162 17.75 9.51 9.29
N ASP A 163 17.29 9.32 10.53
CA ASP A 163 16.96 10.33 11.53
C ASP A 163 16.16 11.55 11.02
N GLY A 164 15.04 11.27 10.36
CA GLY A 164 14.10 12.30 9.88
C GLY A 164 12.79 12.31 10.65
N TRP A 165 12.21 13.50 10.84
CA TRP A 165 10.87 13.70 11.35
C TRP A 165 9.98 14.25 10.24
N PHE A 166 8.77 13.69 10.13
CA PHE A 166 7.75 14.17 9.20
C PHE A 166 6.59 14.75 9.97
N VAL A 167 6.19 15.97 9.63
CA VAL A 167 4.94 16.56 10.11
C VAL A 167 3.90 16.38 9.00
N VAL A 168 2.89 15.57 9.28
CA VAL A 168 1.80 15.30 8.34
C VAL A 168 0.61 16.16 8.71
N VAL A 169 0.20 17.04 7.77
CA VAL A 169 -0.99 17.88 7.93
C VAL A 169 -2.01 17.44 6.87
N LYS A 170 -3.15 16.93 7.33
CA LYS A 170 -4.26 16.52 6.45
C LYS A 170 -5.43 17.44 6.70
N PRO A 171 -5.87 18.25 5.70
CA PRO A 171 -7.10 19.04 5.82
C PRO A 171 -8.34 18.13 5.91
N PRO A 172 -9.49 18.66 6.36
CA PRO A 172 -10.73 17.87 6.44
C PRO A 172 -11.12 17.25 5.10
N GLU A 173 -10.91 17.98 4.01
CA GLU A 173 -11.21 17.54 2.66
C GLU A 173 -10.28 16.39 2.23
N GLY A 174 -10.85 15.39 1.57
CA GLY A 174 -10.11 14.32 0.92
C GLY A 174 -10.11 14.49 -0.60
N PHE A 175 -9.02 14.07 -1.25
CA PHE A 175 -8.93 14.07 -2.70
C PHE A 175 -8.80 12.64 -3.22
N SER A 176 -9.66 12.30 -4.17
CA SER A 176 -9.55 11.01 -4.85
C SER A 176 -8.40 11.05 -5.86
N THR A 177 -7.49 10.11 -5.79
CA THR A 177 -6.34 9.99 -6.71
C THR A 177 -6.77 10.05 -8.19
N PRO A 178 -7.81 9.30 -8.64
CA PRO A 178 -8.26 9.40 -10.02
C PRO A 178 -8.75 10.81 -10.42
N ALA A 179 -9.38 11.56 -9.50
CA ALA A 179 -9.81 12.92 -9.78
C ALA A 179 -8.62 13.86 -9.94
N MET A 180 -7.57 13.69 -9.14
CA MET A 180 -6.36 14.50 -9.24
C MET A 180 -5.62 14.27 -10.55
N TYR A 181 -5.49 13.01 -11.01
CA TYR A 181 -4.87 12.71 -12.31
C TYR A 181 -5.70 13.25 -13.48
N ARG A 182 -7.04 13.15 -13.45
CA ARG A 182 -7.89 13.78 -14.46
C ARG A 182 -7.69 15.30 -14.51
N ARG A 183 -7.55 15.93 -13.35
CA ARG A 183 -7.29 17.38 -13.29
C ARG A 183 -5.91 17.73 -13.84
N LEU A 184 -4.92 16.88 -13.61
CA LEU A 184 -3.58 17.05 -14.18
C LEU A 184 -3.61 16.99 -15.72
N ASP A 185 -4.40 16.08 -16.30
CA ASP A 185 -4.57 15.95 -17.75
C ASP A 185 -5.15 17.19 -18.43
N GLU A 186 -5.89 18.04 -17.68
CA GLU A 186 -6.44 19.30 -18.16
C GLU A 186 -5.42 20.46 -18.14
N LEU A 187 -4.28 20.29 -17.47
CA LEU A 187 -3.24 21.33 -17.38
C LEU A 187 -2.34 21.32 -18.63
N PRO A 188 -1.74 22.46 -19.01
CA PRO A 188 -0.73 22.49 -20.04
C PRO A 188 0.44 21.54 -19.72
N PRO A 189 1.06 20.93 -20.74
CA PRO A 189 2.23 20.08 -20.53
C PRO A 189 3.32 20.79 -19.71
N GLN A 190 3.81 20.14 -18.68
CA GLN A 190 4.90 20.66 -17.88
C GLN A 190 6.25 20.31 -18.52
N PRO A 191 7.28 21.13 -18.38
CA PRO A 191 8.61 20.78 -18.84
C PRO A 191 9.12 19.53 -18.14
N PRO A 192 9.97 18.73 -18.76
CA PRO A 192 10.57 17.54 -18.13
C PRO A 192 11.23 17.92 -16.80
N GLN A 193 10.89 17.17 -15.76
CA GLN A 193 11.50 17.33 -14.44
C GLN A 193 12.49 16.17 -14.24
N SER A 194 13.61 16.45 -13.58
CA SER A 194 14.55 15.44 -13.15
C SER A 194 14.37 15.18 -11.66
N ASP A 195 14.35 13.92 -11.28
CA ASP A 195 14.35 13.51 -9.88
C ASP A 195 15.80 13.34 -9.42
N GLY A 196 16.32 14.34 -8.73
CA GLY A 196 17.68 14.28 -8.14
C GLY A 196 17.73 13.58 -6.77
N MET A 197 16.58 13.26 -6.18
CA MET A 197 16.53 12.69 -4.82
C MET A 197 17.18 11.31 -4.72
N PRO A 198 17.02 10.37 -5.68
CA PRO A 198 17.70 9.07 -5.60
C PRO A 198 19.20 9.22 -5.46
N ALA A 199 19.82 10.09 -6.25
CA ALA A 199 21.26 10.34 -6.19
C ALA A 199 21.71 11.05 -4.89
N ALA A 200 20.82 11.79 -4.24
CA ALA A 200 21.11 12.45 -2.97
C ALA A 200 21.03 11.49 -1.77
N LEU A 201 20.47 10.29 -1.94
CA LEU A 201 20.37 9.25 -0.91
C LEU A 201 21.49 8.19 -1.02
N GLU A 202 22.24 8.16 -2.12
CA GLU A 202 23.43 7.33 -2.32
C GLU A 202 24.65 7.93 -1.59
#